data_00b4959e46765095f1379a506e4c0113
#
_entry.id   00b4959e46765095f1379a506e4c0113
#
_cell.length_a   1.000
_cell.length_b   1.000
_cell.length_c   1.000
_cell.angle_alpha   90.00
_cell.angle_beta   90.00
_cell.angle_gamma   90.00
#
_symmetry.space_group_name_H-M   'P 1'
#
loop_
_entity.id
_entity.type
_entity.pdbx_description
1 polymer ?
#
loop_
_entity_poly.entity_id
_entity_poly.type
_entity_poly.pdbx_seq_one_letter_code
_entity_poly.pdbx_strand_id
1 'polypeptide(L)'
;MRTSIYGHHPSFAKLPGKAGERDTYLDNAEQWVEDMFAGSKAGLKPLYRALLERGLSIAKDVQACPCRTIVPFYRHHVIAQIKPATRTRIDLGLALGDTKAPKRLIETGGFEKGDRITHRIEITALKDIDAEVMRWLKRAYALDA
;
A
#
# COMPACT_ATOMS: atom_id res chain seq x y z
N MET A 1 -17.26 8.34 17.60
CA MET A 1 -16.05 8.33 16.77
C MET A 1 -16.16 7.27 15.70
N ARG A 2 -15.90 7.64 14.48
CA ARG A 2 -15.97 6.72 13.36
C ARG A 2 -14.81 5.73 13.39
N THR A 3 -15.08 4.45 13.15
CA THR A 3 -14.04 3.41 13.05
C THR A 3 -13.86 2.99 11.60
N SER A 4 -12.63 2.64 11.24
CA SER A 4 -12.29 2.14 9.92
C SER A 4 -10.98 1.36 10.01
N ILE A 5 -10.77 0.43 9.08
CA ILE A 5 -9.47 -0.25 8.95
C ILE A 5 -8.42 0.69 8.36
N TYR A 6 -8.85 1.79 7.76
CA TYR A 6 -7.93 2.78 7.20
C TYR A 6 -7.53 3.80 8.25
N GLY A 7 -6.29 4.27 8.16
CA GLY A 7 -5.76 5.28 9.04
C GLY A 7 -5.49 6.59 8.34
N HIS A 8 -5.15 7.60 9.14
CA HIS A 8 -4.69 8.89 8.65
C HIS A 8 -3.35 9.19 9.34
N HIS A 9 -2.26 8.75 8.72
CA HIS A 9 -0.92 8.87 9.29
C HIS A 9 -0.49 10.35 9.30
N PRO A 10 0.20 10.81 10.36
CA PRO A 10 0.64 12.21 10.44
C PRO A 10 1.52 12.69 9.28
N SER A 11 2.28 11.79 8.66
CA SER A 11 3.10 12.15 7.49
C SER A 11 2.33 12.07 6.16
N PHE A 12 1.09 11.58 6.19
CA PHE A 12 0.21 11.56 5.03
C PHE A 12 -0.30 12.98 4.75
N ALA A 13 -0.60 13.27 3.48
CA ALA A 13 -0.94 14.59 2.97
C ALA A 13 -1.53 15.55 4.01
N LYS A 14 -1.06 16.78 4.01
CA LYS A 14 -1.48 17.81 4.96
C LYS A 14 -2.98 18.04 4.87
N LEU A 15 -3.70 17.59 5.89
CA LEU A 15 -5.07 18.02 6.09
C LEU A 15 -5.04 19.10 7.17
N PRO A 16 -5.84 20.17 7.01
CA PRO A 16 -5.94 21.18 8.04
C PRO A 16 -6.41 20.53 9.34
N GLY A 17 -5.95 20.99 10.47
CA GLY A 17 -6.21 20.40 11.77
C GLY A 17 -7.58 20.69 12.36
N LYS A 18 -8.65 20.66 11.55
CA LYS A 18 -10.02 20.96 12.01
C LYS A 18 -10.73 19.69 12.49
N ALA A 19 -11.60 19.84 13.48
CA ALA A 19 -12.43 18.74 13.96
C ALA A 19 -13.28 18.18 12.81
N GLY A 20 -13.34 16.83 12.72
CA GLY A 20 -14.14 16.16 11.70
C GLY A 20 -13.41 15.85 10.40
N GLU A 21 -12.22 16.38 10.18
CA GLU A 21 -11.47 16.13 8.96
C GLU A 21 -11.06 14.69 8.79
N ARG A 22 -10.74 14.01 9.90
CA ARG A 22 -10.44 12.58 9.86
C ARG A 22 -11.61 11.78 9.31
N ASP A 23 -12.83 12.09 9.75
CA ASP A 23 -14.02 11.39 9.28
C ASP A 23 -14.29 11.67 7.80
N THR A 24 -14.10 12.92 7.38
CA THR A 24 -14.22 13.31 5.97
C THR A 24 -13.19 12.58 5.12
N TYR A 25 -11.94 12.50 5.59
CA TYR A 25 -10.91 11.74 4.89
C TYR A 25 -11.33 10.27 4.77
N LEU A 26 -11.81 9.66 5.87
CA LEU A 26 -12.20 8.24 5.85
C LEU A 26 -13.35 7.96 4.88
N ASP A 27 -14.32 8.87 4.77
CA ASP A 27 -15.38 8.76 3.77
C ASP A 27 -14.80 8.76 2.36
N ASN A 28 -13.89 9.68 2.08
CA ASN A 28 -13.24 9.76 0.78
C ASN A 28 -12.36 8.52 0.52
N ALA A 29 -11.61 8.08 1.53
CA ALA A 29 -10.71 6.92 1.39
C ALA A 29 -11.50 5.67 1.02
N GLU A 30 -12.62 5.44 1.67
CA GLU A 30 -13.48 4.28 1.38
C GLU A 30 -14.06 4.36 -0.02
N GLN A 31 -14.49 5.56 -0.44
CA GLN A 31 -14.99 5.77 -1.79
C GLN A 31 -13.88 5.58 -2.84
N TRP A 32 -12.68 6.08 -2.57
CA TRP A 32 -11.54 5.90 -3.50
C TRP A 32 -11.21 4.43 -3.70
N VAL A 33 -11.25 3.62 -2.64
CA VAL A 33 -11.03 2.17 -2.77
C VAL A 33 -12.12 1.54 -3.61
N GLU A 34 -13.39 1.88 -3.38
CA GLU A 34 -14.48 1.39 -4.21
C GLU A 34 -14.27 1.75 -5.68
N ASP A 35 -13.87 2.98 -5.95
CA ASP A 35 -13.63 3.45 -7.31
C ASP A 35 -12.44 2.75 -7.97
N MET A 36 -11.36 2.51 -7.22
CA MET A 36 -10.18 1.81 -7.74
C MET A 36 -10.50 0.42 -8.27
N PHE A 37 -11.43 -0.27 -7.62
CA PHE A 37 -11.77 -1.65 -7.94
C PHE A 37 -13.16 -1.77 -8.55
N ALA A 38 -13.68 -0.70 -9.15
CA ALA A 38 -14.93 -0.73 -9.89
C ALA A 38 -14.69 -1.17 -11.34
N GLY A 39 -15.75 -1.57 -12.00
CA GLY A 39 -15.73 -1.88 -13.43
C GLY A 39 -14.73 -2.98 -13.78
N SER A 40 -13.84 -2.69 -14.72
CA SER A 40 -12.92 -3.69 -15.27
C SER A 40 -11.87 -4.20 -14.25
N LYS A 41 -11.70 -3.52 -13.14
CA LYS A 41 -10.75 -3.92 -12.08
C LYS A 41 -11.42 -4.65 -10.93
N ALA A 42 -12.72 -4.93 -11.01
CA ALA A 42 -13.45 -5.61 -9.93
C ALA A 42 -12.86 -6.97 -9.57
N GLY A 43 -12.29 -7.68 -10.53
CA GLY A 43 -11.64 -8.98 -10.30
C GLY A 43 -10.40 -8.91 -9.42
N LEU A 44 -9.84 -7.73 -9.19
CA LEU A 44 -8.68 -7.55 -8.32
C LEU A 44 -9.05 -7.46 -6.83
N LYS A 45 -10.33 -7.33 -6.49
CA LYS A 45 -10.75 -7.16 -5.09
C LYS A 45 -10.22 -8.26 -4.15
N PRO A 46 -10.28 -9.55 -4.50
CA PRO A 46 -9.73 -10.58 -3.61
C PRO A 46 -8.24 -10.43 -3.36
N LEU A 47 -7.49 -10.04 -4.39
CA LEU A 47 -6.04 -9.78 -4.27
C LEU A 47 -5.79 -8.58 -3.37
N TYR A 48 -6.56 -7.51 -3.55
CA TYR A 48 -6.47 -6.32 -2.72
C TYR A 48 -6.70 -6.64 -1.26
N ARG A 49 -7.79 -7.37 -0.96
CA ARG A 49 -8.13 -7.72 0.42
C ARG A 49 -7.04 -8.56 1.08
N ALA A 50 -6.47 -9.50 0.34
CA ALA A 50 -5.39 -10.35 0.86
C ALA A 50 -4.12 -9.52 1.13
N LEU A 51 -3.75 -8.62 0.23
CA LEU A 51 -2.60 -7.74 0.42
C LEU A 51 -2.81 -6.76 1.57
N LEU A 52 -4.02 -6.21 1.69
CA LEU A 52 -4.37 -5.30 2.78
C LEU A 52 -4.20 -6.00 4.13
N GLU A 53 -4.73 -7.21 4.25
CA GLU A 53 -4.58 -8.01 5.45
C GLU A 53 -3.12 -8.30 5.78
N ARG A 54 -2.32 -8.67 4.78
CA ARG A 54 -0.89 -8.95 4.96
C ARG A 54 -0.14 -7.71 5.43
N GLY A 55 -0.39 -6.57 4.79
CA GLY A 55 0.26 -5.31 5.16
C GLY A 55 -0.07 -4.89 6.58
N LEU A 56 -1.33 -4.97 6.96
CA LEU A 56 -1.76 -4.59 8.32
C LEU A 56 -1.28 -5.59 9.37
N SER A 57 -0.96 -6.83 8.98
CA SER A 57 -0.49 -7.85 9.92
C SER A 57 1.00 -7.74 10.25
N ILE A 58 1.74 -6.87 9.57
CA ILE A 58 3.19 -6.70 9.82
C ILE A 58 3.43 -6.26 11.26
N ALA A 59 2.72 -5.24 11.72
CA ALA A 59 2.82 -4.72 13.08
C ALA A 59 1.64 -3.80 13.36
N LYS A 60 1.38 -3.53 14.65
CA LYS A 60 0.24 -2.72 15.09
C LYS A 60 0.34 -1.25 14.67
N ASP A 61 1.55 -0.76 14.44
CA ASP A 61 1.76 0.65 14.07
C ASP A 61 1.72 0.89 12.56
N VAL A 62 1.44 -0.13 11.76
CA VAL A 62 1.25 0.05 10.31
C VAL A 62 -0.17 0.54 10.04
N GLN A 63 -0.29 1.59 9.24
CA GLN A 63 -1.57 2.15 8.82
C GLN A 63 -1.69 2.10 7.30
N ALA A 64 -2.87 1.72 6.81
CA ALA A 64 -3.22 1.79 5.39
C ALA A 64 -3.96 3.11 5.16
N CYS A 65 -3.44 3.95 4.27
CA CYS A 65 -3.96 5.29 4.04
C CYS A 65 -4.31 5.50 2.56
N PRO A 66 -5.50 5.04 2.11
CA PRO A 66 -5.85 5.11 0.69
C PRO A 66 -5.75 6.52 0.12
N CYS A 67 -5.26 6.59 -1.10
CA CYS A 67 -5.31 7.75 -1.97
C CYS A 67 -6.27 7.44 -3.12
N ARG A 68 -6.32 8.28 -4.15
CA ARG A 68 -7.26 8.08 -5.26
C ARG A 68 -6.94 6.86 -6.11
N THR A 69 -5.65 6.54 -6.29
CA THR A 69 -5.23 5.50 -7.24
C THR A 69 -4.33 4.45 -6.61
N ILE A 70 -3.95 4.61 -5.36
CA ILE A 70 -3.08 3.68 -4.64
C ILE A 70 -3.51 3.57 -3.18
N VAL A 71 -3.09 2.49 -2.52
CA VAL A 71 -3.29 2.32 -1.08
C VAL A 71 -1.91 2.13 -0.44
N PRO A 72 -1.30 3.22 0.06
CA PRO A 72 -0.01 3.09 0.76
C PRO A 72 -0.17 2.60 2.19
N PHE A 73 0.88 1.89 2.63
CA PHE A 73 1.06 1.50 4.03
C PHE A 73 2.14 2.38 4.64
N TYR A 74 1.87 2.89 5.84
CA TYR A 74 2.77 3.76 6.57
C TYR A 74 3.25 3.11 7.86
N ARG A 75 4.52 3.34 8.15
CA ARG A 75 5.08 3.23 9.50
C ARG A 75 5.43 4.65 9.97
N HIS A 76 6.66 5.10 9.84
CA HIS A 76 7.01 6.54 9.94
C HIS A 76 6.82 7.22 8.59
N HIS A 77 7.10 6.50 7.53
CA HIS A 77 6.95 6.90 6.13
C HIS A 77 6.24 5.78 5.39
N VAL A 78 6.01 5.97 4.09
CA VAL A 78 5.48 4.90 3.24
C VAL A 78 6.49 3.76 3.20
N ILE A 79 6.02 2.56 3.51
CA ILE A 79 6.84 1.33 3.44
C ILE A 79 6.47 0.46 2.24
N ALA A 80 5.22 0.54 1.80
CA ALA A 80 4.71 -0.24 0.69
C ALA A 80 3.45 0.41 0.15
N GLN A 81 3.01 0.00 -1.04
CA GLN A 81 1.75 0.48 -1.58
C GLN A 81 1.12 -0.58 -2.49
N ILE A 82 -0.21 -0.59 -2.53
CA ILE A 82 -1.00 -1.42 -3.42
C ILE A 82 -1.45 -0.55 -4.58
N LYS A 83 -1.10 -0.93 -5.81
CA LYS A 83 -1.48 -0.20 -7.02
C LYS A 83 -2.19 -1.13 -8.00
N PRO A 84 -3.50 -0.93 -8.25
CA PRO A 84 -4.18 -1.69 -9.30
C PRO A 84 -3.69 -1.20 -10.66
N ALA A 85 -2.75 -1.94 -11.25
CA ALA A 85 -2.02 -1.51 -12.44
C ALA A 85 -2.75 -1.83 -13.73
N THR A 86 -3.35 -3.02 -13.83
CA THR A 86 -4.14 -3.46 -14.98
C THR A 86 -5.41 -4.16 -14.49
N ARG A 87 -6.25 -4.62 -15.41
CA ARG A 87 -7.47 -5.38 -15.04
C ARG A 87 -7.17 -6.66 -14.26
N THR A 88 -5.97 -7.23 -14.45
CA THR A 88 -5.60 -8.54 -13.93
C THR A 88 -4.39 -8.51 -13.01
N ARG A 89 -3.76 -7.34 -12.81
CA ARG A 89 -2.51 -7.25 -12.05
C ARG A 89 -2.53 -6.10 -11.06
N ILE A 90 -2.11 -6.41 -9.84
CA ILE A 90 -1.73 -5.42 -8.84
C ILE A 90 -0.21 -5.35 -8.80
N ASP A 91 0.35 -4.14 -8.74
CA ASP A 91 1.75 -3.94 -8.41
C ASP A 91 1.85 -3.64 -6.91
N LEU A 92 2.56 -4.50 -6.19
CA LEU A 92 2.91 -4.23 -4.79
C LEU A 92 4.23 -3.48 -4.78
N GLY A 93 4.17 -2.17 -4.53
CA GLY A 93 5.35 -1.33 -4.40
C GLY A 93 5.96 -1.46 -3.02
N LEU A 94 7.28 -1.40 -2.94
CA LEU A 94 8.04 -1.62 -1.70
C LEU A 94 9.15 -0.58 -1.57
N ALA A 95 9.33 -0.07 -0.35
CA ALA A 95 10.38 0.89 -0.01
C ALA A 95 11.60 0.14 0.51
N LEU A 96 12.47 -0.28 -0.40
CA LEU A 96 13.61 -1.14 -0.09
C LEU A 96 14.97 -0.45 -0.32
N GLY A 97 14.97 0.84 -0.64
CA GLY A 97 16.20 1.59 -0.85
C GLY A 97 17.04 1.02 -1.98
N ASP A 98 18.32 0.78 -1.71
CA ASP A 98 19.26 0.24 -2.68
C ASP A 98 19.35 -1.29 -2.68
N THR A 99 18.37 -1.97 -2.08
CA THR A 99 18.32 -3.43 -2.07
C THR A 99 18.41 -3.98 -3.48
N LYS A 100 19.26 -4.97 -3.70
CA LYS A 100 19.36 -5.62 -4.99
C LYS A 100 18.14 -6.49 -5.23
N ALA A 101 17.63 -6.46 -6.48
CA ALA A 101 16.39 -7.11 -6.84
C ALA A 101 16.65 -8.55 -7.30
N PRO A 102 16.35 -9.57 -6.45
CA PRO A 102 16.35 -10.95 -6.94
C PRO A 102 15.01 -11.24 -7.61
N LYS A 103 15.07 -11.92 -8.73
CA LYS A 103 13.94 -12.51 -9.48
C LYS A 103 12.63 -11.70 -9.51
N ARG A 104 11.77 -11.84 -8.49
CA ARG A 104 10.42 -11.22 -8.48
C ARG A 104 10.42 -9.73 -8.19
N LEU A 105 11.45 -9.23 -7.55
CA LEU A 105 11.56 -7.79 -7.30
C LEU A 105 11.99 -7.09 -8.57
N ILE A 106 11.17 -6.15 -9.00
CA ILE A 106 11.45 -5.34 -10.18
C ILE A 106 11.82 -3.94 -9.70
N GLU A 107 13.00 -3.45 -10.07
CA GLU A 107 13.39 -2.09 -9.74
C GLU A 107 12.54 -1.11 -10.52
N THR A 108 11.98 -0.11 -9.82
CA THR A 108 11.10 0.89 -10.43
C THR A 108 11.86 2.10 -10.98
N GLY A 109 13.15 2.22 -10.65
CA GLY A 109 13.92 3.44 -10.90
C GLY A 109 13.71 4.49 -9.83
N GLY A 110 12.90 4.20 -8.81
CA GLY A 110 12.58 5.15 -7.75
C GLY A 110 13.78 5.52 -6.88
N PHE A 111 14.72 4.59 -6.68
CA PHE A 111 15.91 4.88 -5.85
C PHE A 111 16.72 6.04 -6.43
N GLU A 112 16.97 6.02 -7.72
CA GLU A 112 17.74 7.07 -8.41
C GLU A 112 17.00 8.42 -8.43
N LYS A 113 15.65 8.36 -8.37
CA LYS A 113 14.82 9.57 -8.34
C LYS A 113 14.58 10.10 -6.93
N GLY A 114 15.02 9.36 -5.89
CA GLY A 114 14.75 9.73 -4.51
C GLY A 114 13.34 9.38 -4.05
N ASP A 115 12.62 8.53 -4.76
CA ASP A 115 11.29 8.08 -4.37
C ASP A 115 11.36 7.07 -3.23
N ARG A 116 10.31 7.03 -2.39
CA ARG A 116 10.22 6.01 -1.34
C ARG A 116 10.06 4.62 -1.95
N ILE A 117 9.20 4.47 -2.94
CA ILE A 117 8.97 3.17 -3.59
C ILE A 117 10.08 2.92 -4.60
N THR A 118 10.85 1.87 -4.37
CA THR A 118 12.02 1.55 -5.16
C THR A 118 11.92 0.24 -5.92
N HIS A 119 10.99 -0.63 -5.49
CA HIS A 119 10.81 -1.97 -6.07
C HIS A 119 9.32 -2.28 -6.15
N ARG A 120 8.96 -3.25 -6.99
CA ARG A 120 7.60 -3.77 -7.05
C ARG A 120 7.60 -5.27 -7.29
N ILE A 121 6.53 -5.92 -6.86
CA ILE A 121 6.23 -7.31 -7.17
C ILE A 121 4.90 -7.34 -7.90
N GLU A 122 4.82 -8.06 -9.00
CA GLU A 122 3.58 -8.23 -9.75
C GLU A 122 2.73 -9.33 -9.12
N ILE A 123 1.49 -8.99 -8.80
CA ILE A 123 0.53 -9.91 -8.17
C ILE A 123 -0.63 -10.12 -9.14
N THR A 124 -0.80 -11.34 -9.62
CA THR A 124 -1.90 -11.69 -10.55
C THR A 124 -2.82 -12.77 -10.00
N ALA A 125 -2.42 -13.45 -8.93
CA ALA A 125 -3.20 -14.52 -8.31
C ALA A 125 -2.92 -14.55 -6.80
N LEU A 126 -3.84 -15.15 -6.03
CA LEU A 126 -3.68 -15.26 -4.57
C LEU A 126 -2.40 -16.03 -4.20
N LYS A 127 -2.00 -17.00 -4.99
CA LYS A 127 -0.75 -17.76 -4.74
C LYS A 127 0.50 -16.89 -4.80
N ASP A 128 0.43 -15.73 -5.44
CA ASP A 128 1.58 -14.81 -5.51
C ASP A 128 1.79 -14.08 -4.18
N ILE A 129 0.78 -14.06 -3.32
CA ILE A 129 0.85 -13.44 -1.99
C ILE A 129 1.31 -14.51 -1.02
N ASP A 130 2.60 -14.74 -0.99
CA ASP A 130 3.23 -15.87 -0.32
C ASP A 130 4.20 -15.41 0.79
N ALA A 131 4.97 -16.38 1.32
CA ALA A 131 5.93 -16.09 2.40
C ALA A 131 7.01 -15.10 1.95
N GLU A 132 7.41 -15.13 0.69
CA GLU A 132 8.39 -14.19 0.16
C GLU A 132 7.84 -12.75 0.20
N VAL A 133 6.60 -12.55 -0.20
CA VAL A 133 5.94 -11.24 -0.13
C VAL A 133 5.96 -10.74 1.32
N MET A 134 5.64 -11.59 2.29
CA MET A 134 5.68 -11.20 3.71
C MET A 134 7.09 -10.83 4.15
N ARG A 135 8.11 -11.54 3.69
CA ARG A 135 9.50 -11.21 4.03
C ARG A 135 9.88 -9.82 3.52
N TRP A 136 9.50 -9.49 2.28
CA TRP A 136 9.79 -8.17 1.72
C TRP A 136 9.00 -7.06 2.41
N LEU A 137 7.75 -7.30 2.77
CA LEU A 137 6.95 -6.33 3.54
C LEU A 137 7.60 -6.06 4.90
N LYS A 138 8.03 -7.11 5.60
CA LYS A 138 8.71 -6.97 6.88
C LYS A 138 10.07 -6.27 6.74
N ARG A 139 10.77 -6.50 5.64
CA ARG A 139 12.03 -5.82 5.36
C ARG A 139 11.80 -4.32 5.16
N ALA A 140 10.80 -3.94 4.38
CA ALA A 140 10.45 -2.54 4.17
C ALA A 140 10.06 -1.86 5.49
N TYR A 141 9.31 -2.56 6.34
CA TYR A 141 8.96 -2.09 7.67
C TYR A 141 10.22 -1.84 8.52
N ALA A 142 11.13 -2.81 8.55
CA ALA A 142 12.34 -2.70 9.34
C ALA A 142 13.25 -1.56 8.88
N LEU A 143 13.32 -1.31 7.59
CA LEU A 143 14.13 -0.22 7.03
C LEU A 143 13.60 1.17 7.39
N ASP A 144 12.36 1.27 7.82
CA ASP A 144 11.73 2.54 8.24
C ASP A 144 11.72 2.69 9.77
N ALA A 145 12.64 2.07 10.45
CA ALA A 145 12.73 2.12 11.92
C ALA A 145 13.08 3.52 12.45
#